data_619678ca5540b02db81c8d08d58366f7
#
_entry.id   619678ca5540b02db81c8d08d58366f7
#
_cell.length_a   1.000
_cell.length_b   1.000
_cell.length_c   1.000
_cell.angle_alpha   90.00
_cell.angle_beta   90.00
_cell.angle_gamma   90.00
#
_symmetry.space_group_name_H-M   'P 1'
#
loop_
_entity.id
_entity.type
_entity.pdbx_description
1 polymer ?
#
loop_
_entity_poly.entity_id
_entity_poly.type
_entity_poly.pdbx_seq_one_letter_code
_entity_poly.pdbx_strand_id
1 'polypeptide(L)'
;MQIVGILLLYDANFFLLYPRGIIVNGLLAVGIGGFIGAILRYGISEWMNTDTFPYGTLAINIFGSIMMGLLMMLLSREYISHEVGLLFCTGMIGSFTTMSAFSFETMNMWNQSQLQGILYAMVNMIICPIGAFLGWKIGTFMM
;
A
#
# COMPACT_ATOMS: atom_id res chain seq x y z
N MET A 1 -16.96 -21.02 -15.10
CA MET A 1 -18.24 -20.31 -15.24
C MET A 1 -18.79 -19.75 -13.93
N GLN A 2 -18.56 -20.35 -12.76
CA GLN A 2 -19.04 -19.83 -11.46
C GLN A 2 -18.36 -18.55 -10.96
N ILE A 3 -17.07 -18.37 -11.21
CA ILE A 3 -16.29 -17.18 -10.74
C ILE A 3 -16.75 -15.90 -11.44
N VAL A 4 -17.05 -15.94 -12.72
CA VAL A 4 -17.57 -14.78 -13.48
C VAL A 4 -18.97 -14.37 -13.01
N GLY A 5 -19.81 -15.33 -12.64
CA GLY A 5 -21.12 -15.05 -12.06
C GLY A 5 -21.05 -14.37 -10.68
N ILE A 6 -20.10 -14.78 -9.84
CA ILE A 6 -19.86 -14.16 -8.52
C ILE A 6 -19.33 -12.73 -8.67
N LEU A 7 -18.42 -12.48 -9.63
CA LEU A 7 -17.91 -11.13 -9.93
C LEU A 7 -19.02 -10.19 -10.43
N LEU A 8 -19.89 -10.66 -11.34
CA LEU A 8 -21.01 -9.87 -11.87
C LEU A 8 -22.11 -9.61 -10.83
N LEU A 9 -22.36 -10.57 -9.93
CA LEU A 9 -23.29 -10.37 -8.81
C LEU A 9 -22.71 -9.42 -7.75
N TYR A 10 -21.41 -9.40 -7.57
CA TYR A 10 -20.71 -8.47 -6.66
C TYR A 10 -20.83 -7.04 -7.19
N ASP A 11 -20.63 -6.81 -8.49
CA ASP A 11 -20.73 -5.47 -9.10
C ASP A 11 -22.16 -4.91 -9.13
N ALA A 12 -23.15 -5.72 -9.49
CA ALA A 12 -24.54 -5.27 -9.61
C ALA A 12 -25.19 -5.00 -8.23
N ASN A 13 -24.94 -5.86 -7.23
CA ASN A 13 -25.47 -5.70 -5.88
C ASN A 13 -24.69 -4.67 -5.06
N PHE A 14 -23.41 -4.43 -5.35
CA PHE A 14 -22.62 -3.41 -4.69
C PHE A 14 -23.22 -2.00 -4.85
N PHE A 15 -23.64 -1.64 -6.06
CA PHE A 15 -24.30 -0.36 -6.35
C PHE A 15 -25.72 -0.24 -5.74
N LEU A 16 -26.43 -1.35 -5.57
CA LEU A 16 -27.78 -1.36 -5.02
C LEU A 16 -27.82 -1.41 -3.48
N LEU A 17 -26.79 -1.99 -2.86
CA LEU A 17 -26.70 -2.17 -1.40
C LEU A 17 -26.04 -0.99 -0.68
N TYR A 18 -25.27 -0.15 -1.38
CA TYR A 18 -24.62 1.03 -0.77
C TYR A 18 -25.37 2.31 -1.14
N PRO A 19 -25.98 3.03 -0.18
CA PRO A 19 -26.52 4.37 -0.41
C PRO A 19 -25.45 5.27 -1.04
N ARG A 20 -25.83 6.07 -2.04
CA ARG A 20 -24.91 6.97 -2.75
C ARG A 20 -24.02 7.82 -1.83
N GLY A 21 -24.51 8.18 -0.63
CA GLY A 21 -23.73 8.91 0.38
C GLY A 21 -22.52 8.14 0.92
N ILE A 22 -22.62 6.82 1.10
CA ILE A 22 -21.50 5.99 1.59
C ILE A 22 -20.39 5.89 0.52
N ILE A 23 -20.78 5.76 -0.74
CA ILE A 23 -19.81 5.70 -1.85
C ILE A 23 -19.06 7.05 -1.97
N VAL A 24 -19.76 8.18 -1.90
CA VAL A 24 -19.14 9.50 -1.99
C VAL A 24 -18.19 9.75 -0.83
N ASN A 25 -18.59 9.42 0.40
CA ASN A 25 -17.73 9.55 1.58
C ASN A 25 -16.49 8.64 1.47
N GLY A 26 -16.63 7.42 0.95
CA GLY A 26 -15.52 6.49 0.71
C GLY A 26 -14.54 7.04 -0.33
N LEU A 27 -15.03 7.58 -1.45
CA LEU A 27 -14.18 8.20 -2.48
C LEU A 27 -13.43 9.42 -1.94
N LEU A 28 -14.08 10.27 -1.13
CA LEU A 28 -13.44 11.40 -0.49
C LEU A 28 -12.36 10.96 0.50
N ALA A 29 -12.65 9.96 1.33
CA ALA A 29 -11.68 9.40 2.26
C ALA A 29 -10.44 8.87 1.53
N VAL A 30 -10.62 8.06 0.48
CA VAL A 30 -9.53 7.55 -0.36
C VAL A 30 -8.79 8.69 -1.05
N GLY A 31 -9.49 9.69 -1.58
CA GLY A 31 -8.88 10.84 -2.26
C GLY A 31 -8.00 11.68 -1.32
N ILE A 32 -8.50 12.00 -0.13
CA ILE A 32 -7.76 12.76 0.89
C ILE A 32 -6.54 11.95 1.37
N GLY A 33 -6.75 10.69 1.73
CA GLY A 33 -5.65 9.81 2.12
C GLY A 33 -4.61 9.66 1.01
N GLY A 34 -5.07 9.47 -0.23
CA GLY A 34 -4.22 9.34 -1.41
C GLY A 34 -3.36 10.58 -1.68
N PHE A 35 -3.95 11.77 -1.55
CA PHE A 35 -3.22 13.03 -1.67
C PHE A 35 -2.08 13.14 -0.64
N ILE A 36 -2.38 12.85 0.63
CA ILE A 36 -1.39 12.88 1.70
C ILE A 36 -0.29 11.84 1.46
N GLY A 37 -0.68 10.59 1.14
CA GLY A 37 0.27 9.51 0.90
C GLY A 37 1.21 9.80 -0.27
N ALA A 38 0.69 10.36 -1.37
CA ALA A 38 1.49 10.72 -2.54
C ALA A 38 2.51 11.84 -2.25
N ILE A 39 2.11 12.87 -1.48
CA ILE A 39 3.02 13.96 -1.08
C ILE A 39 4.12 13.43 -0.16
N LEU A 40 3.78 12.62 0.84
CA LEU A 40 4.77 12.04 1.75
C LEU A 40 5.76 11.15 0.98
N ARG A 41 5.27 10.32 0.07
CA ARG A 41 6.12 9.50 -0.80
C ARG A 41 7.08 10.36 -1.61
N TYR A 42 6.57 11.39 -2.28
CA TYR A 42 7.40 12.28 -3.08
C TYR A 42 8.50 12.93 -2.23
N GLY A 43 8.13 13.53 -1.09
CA GLY A 43 9.09 14.20 -0.22
C GLY A 43 10.18 13.27 0.32
N ILE A 44 9.83 12.05 0.74
CA ILE A 44 10.81 11.06 1.23
C ILE A 44 11.69 10.55 0.09
N SER A 45 11.12 10.30 -1.09
CA SER A 45 11.90 9.88 -2.26
C SER A 45 12.92 10.94 -2.66
N GLU A 46 12.52 12.21 -2.75
CA GLU A 46 13.44 13.32 -3.06
C GLU A 46 14.55 13.51 -2.03
N TRP A 47 14.22 13.28 -0.75
CA TRP A 47 15.20 13.47 0.33
C TRP A 47 16.18 12.30 0.48
N MET A 48 15.75 11.05 0.25
CA MET A 48 16.53 9.86 0.57
C MET A 48 17.08 9.12 -0.64
N ASN A 49 16.48 9.29 -1.83
CA ASN A 49 17.00 8.63 -3.03
C ASN A 49 18.33 9.29 -3.45
N THR A 50 19.25 8.47 -3.91
CA THR A 50 20.53 8.91 -4.47
C THR A 50 20.66 8.40 -5.90
N ASP A 51 21.61 8.96 -6.66
CA ASP A 51 21.89 8.51 -8.03
C ASP A 51 22.34 7.04 -8.10
N THR A 52 22.86 6.53 -6.98
CA THR A 52 23.39 5.16 -6.91
C THR A 52 22.42 4.15 -6.33
N PHE A 53 21.53 4.57 -5.41
CA PHE A 53 20.61 3.64 -4.75
C PHE A 53 19.34 4.34 -4.26
N PRO A 54 18.13 3.78 -4.53
CA PRO A 54 16.85 4.35 -4.15
C PRO A 54 16.44 4.00 -2.70
N TYR A 55 17.16 4.54 -1.73
CA TYR A 55 16.89 4.31 -0.30
C TYR A 55 15.50 4.77 0.13
N GLY A 56 15.01 5.87 -0.43
CA GLY A 56 13.70 6.41 -0.12
C GLY A 56 12.57 5.46 -0.52
N THR A 57 12.61 4.94 -1.74
CA THR A 57 11.62 3.97 -2.23
C THR A 57 11.64 2.69 -1.40
N LEU A 58 12.83 2.20 -1.06
CA LEU A 58 12.98 1.02 -0.20
C LEU A 58 12.36 1.27 1.20
N ALA A 59 12.70 2.40 1.83
CA ALA A 59 12.18 2.76 3.15
C ALA A 59 10.66 2.95 3.14
N ILE A 60 10.11 3.62 2.13
CA ILE A 60 8.68 3.83 1.91
C ILE A 60 7.94 2.50 1.82
N ASN A 61 8.45 1.58 1.01
CA ASN A 61 7.80 0.29 0.80
C ASN A 61 7.86 -0.59 2.06
N ILE A 62 8.98 -0.62 2.78
CA ILE A 62 9.12 -1.37 4.04
C ILE A 62 8.21 -0.78 5.12
N PHE A 63 8.32 0.52 5.38
CA PHE A 63 7.52 1.19 6.41
C PHE A 63 6.03 1.11 6.10
N GLY A 64 5.65 1.40 4.85
CA GLY A 64 4.26 1.30 4.41
C GLY A 64 3.70 -0.12 4.53
N SER A 65 4.51 -1.15 4.26
CA SER A 65 4.09 -2.55 4.45
C SER A 65 3.84 -2.88 5.92
N ILE A 66 4.70 -2.43 6.84
CA ILE A 66 4.50 -2.62 8.29
C ILE A 66 3.21 -1.92 8.73
N MET A 67 3.03 -0.66 8.34
CA MET A 67 1.83 0.11 8.68
C MET A 67 0.56 -0.50 8.08
N MET A 68 0.63 -1.00 6.85
CA MET A 68 -0.50 -1.69 6.22
C MET A 68 -0.89 -2.93 7.03
N GLY A 69 0.07 -3.76 7.43
CA GLY A 69 -0.20 -4.95 8.24
C GLY A 69 -0.86 -4.61 9.58
N LEU A 70 -0.37 -3.57 10.27
CA LEU A 70 -0.94 -3.09 11.53
C LEU A 70 -2.38 -2.59 11.34
N LEU A 71 -2.61 -1.68 10.38
CA LEU A 71 -3.92 -1.09 10.14
C LEU A 71 -4.95 -2.12 9.67
N MET A 72 -4.55 -3.07 8.83
CA MET A 72 -5.43 -4.16 8.38
C MET A 72 -5.83 -5.09 9.52
N MET A 73 -4.95 -5.31 10.50
CA MET A 73 -5.29 -6.05 11.71
C MET A 73 -6.34 -5.28 12.54
N LEU A 74 -6.12 -3.98 12.75
CA LEU A 74 -7.08 -3.12 13.47
C LEU A 74 -8.44 -3.09 12.79
N LEU A 75 -8.46 -3.02 11.48
CA LEU A 75 -9.69 -3.05 10.67
C LEU A 75 -10.38 -4.41 10.77
N SER A 76 -9.64 -5.51 10.66
CA SER A 76 -10.20 -6.87 10.70
C SER A 76 -10.79 -7.25 12.06
N ARG A 77 -10.38 -6.57 13.11
CA ARG A 77 -10.90 -6.72 14.48
C ARG A 77 -11.91 -5.63 14.87
N GLU A 78 -12.32 -4.79 13.90
CA GLU A 78 -13.30 -3.72 14.09
C GLU A 78 -12.86 -2.65 15.11
N TYR A 79 -11.55 -2.52 15.39
CA TYR A 79 -11.02 -1.44 16.24
C TYR A 79 -11.03 -0.07 15.55
N ILE A 80 -11.06 -0.05 14.23
CA ILE A 80 -11.24 1.14 13.42
C ILE A 80 -12.42 0.94 12.46
N SER A 81 -13.13 2.03 12.14
CA SER A 81 -14.26 1.96 11.22
C SER A 81 -13.80 1.74 9.78
N HIS A 82 -14.73 1.28 8.93
CA HIS A 82 -14.47 1.06 7.52
C HIS A 82 -13.99 2.35 6.82
N GLU A 83 -14.56 3.52 7.14
CA GLU A 83 -14.17 4.81 6.57
C GLU A 83 -12.73 5.19 6.95
N VAL A 84 -12.33 4.93 8.19
CA VAL A 84 -10.94 5.10 8.66
C VAL A 84 -10.02 4.15 7.90
N GLY A 85 -10.45 2.91 7.67
CA GLY A 85 -9.73 1.95 6.83
C GLY A 85 -9.55 2.45 5.39
N LEU A 86 -10.59 3.02 4.78
CA LEU A 86 -10.52 3.59 3.44
C LEU A 86 -9.53 4.77 3.38
N LEU A 87 -9.57 5.66 4.37
CA LEU A 87 -8.66 6.82 4.45
C LEU A 87 -7.19 6.39 4.58
N PHE A 88 -6.90 5.53 5.56
CA PHE A 88 -5.53 5.19 5.89
C PHE A 88 -4.97 4.03 5.08
N CYS A 89 -5.69 2.90 4.96
CA CYS A 89 -5.16 1.74 4.25
C CYS A 89 -5.18 1.96 2.74
N THR A 90 -6.38 2.21 2.17
CA THR A 90 -6.53 2.32 0.72
C THR A 90 -5.98 3.64 0.20
N GLY A 91 -6.33 4.76 0.84
CA GLY A 91 -5.89 6.09 0.42
C GLY A 91 -4.42 6.32 0.76
N MET A 92 -4.10 6.54 2.03
CA MET A 92 -2.80 7.03 2.44
C MET A 92 -1.68 6.00 2.21
N ILE A 93 -1.76 4.82 2.80
CA ILE A 93 -0.70 3.81 2.65
C ILE A 93 -0.66 3.24 1.23
N GLY A 94 -1.81 3.04 0.58
CA GLY A 94 -1.88 2.58 -0.80
C GLY A 94 -1.23 3.54 -1.80
N SER A 95 -1.29 4.87 -1.57
CA SER A 95 -0.60 5.87 -2.39
C SER A 95 0.82 6.18 -1.92
N PHE A 96 1.14 5.91 -0.66
CA PHE A 96 2.47 6.09 -0.09
C PHE A 96 3.45 5.05 -0.63
N THR A 97 3.08 3.78 -0.65
CA THR A 97 3.90 2.70 -1.22
C THR A 97 3.88 2.76 -2.76
N THR A 98 4.92 2.25 -3.39
CA THR A 98 5.02 2.31 -4.85
C THR A 98 5.70 1.11 -5.49
N MET A 99 4.92 0.37 -6.28
CA MET A 99 5.44 -0.69 -7.13
C MET A 99 6.02 -0.14 -8.45
N SER A 100 5.46 0.97 -8.97
CA SER A 100 5.89 1.54 -10.24
C SER A 100 7.28 2.17 -10.18
N ALA A 101 7.57 2.98 -9.13
CA ALA A 101 8.90 3.52 -8.90
C ALA A 101 9.92 2.39 -8.67
N PHE A 102 9.60 1.44 -7.80
CA PHE A 102 10.42 0.26 -7.53
C PHE A 102 10.77 -0.51 -8.83
N SER A 103 9.79 -0.73 -9.72
CA SER A 103 10.03 -1.44 -10.98
C SER A 103 10.96 -0.66 -11.91
N PHE A 104 10.76 0.65 -12.02
CA PHE A 104 11.61 1.52 -12.83
C PHE A 104 13.05 1.59 -12.29
N GLU A 105 13.21 1.76 -11.00
CA GLU A 105 14.50 1.78 -10.31
C GLU A 105 15.25 0.46 -10.46
N THR A 106 14.54 -0.68 -10.32
CA THR A 106 15.09 -2.02 -10.54
C THR A 106 15.65 -2.16 -11.96
N MET A 107 14.90 -1.69 -12.97
CA MET A 107 15.35 -1.70 -14.36
C MET A 107 16.59 -0.82 -14.56
N ASN A 108 16.62 0.38 -13.98
CA ASN A 108 17.77 1.27 -14.06
C ASN A 108 19.02 0.67 -13.40
N MET A 109 18.85 0.07 -12.22
CA MET A 109 19.94 -0.62 -11.53
C MET A 109 20.43 -1.85 -12.31
N TRP A 110 19.52 -2.60 -12.93
CA TRP A 110 19.88 -3.72 -13.80
C TRP A 110 20.75 -3.27 -14.98
N ASN A 111 20.43 -2.14 -15.60
CA ASN A 111 21.21 -1.61 -16.72
C ASN A 111 22.63 -1.15 -16.30
N GLN A 112 22.81 -0.77 -15.05
CA GLN A 112 24.14 -0.41 -14.49
C GLN A 112 24.88 -1.65 -14.00
N SER A 113 24.19 -2.53 -13.27
CA SER A 113 24.70 -3.78 -12.72
C SER A 113 23.55 -4.75 -12.50
N GLN A 114 23.55 -5.87 -13.25
CA GLN A 114 22.52 -6.91 -13.11
C GLN A 114 22.40 -7.42 -11.67
N LEU A 115 23.54 -7.59 -10.98
CA LEU A 115 23.56 -8.05 -9.59
C LEU A 115 22.86 -7.07 -8.66
N GLN A 116 23.10 -5.76 -8.81
CA GLN A 116 22.45 -4.73 -7.98
C GLN A 116 20.94 -4.68 -8.23
N GLY A 117 20.50 -4.76 -9.48
CA GLY A 117 19.08 -4.81 -9.82
C GLY A 117 18.38 -6.04 -9.21
N ILE A 118 19.00 -7.22 -9.30
CA ILE A 118 18.48 -8.44 -8.69
C ILE A 118 18.39 -8.31 -7.15
N LEU A 119 19.47 -7.85 -6.51
CA LEU A 119 19.50 -7.70 -5.06
C LEU A 119 18.45 -6.70 -4.56
N TYR A 120 18.31 -5.57 -5.22
CA TYR A 120 17.30 -4.57 -4.89
C TYR A 120 15.87 -5.13 -5.02
N ALA A 121 15.60 -5.85 -6.11
CA ALA A 121 14.32 -6.50 -6.31
C ALA A 121 14.02 -7.55 -5.24
N MET A 122 14.97 -8.42 -4.93
CA MET A 122 14.83 -9.47 -3.91
C MET A 122 14.59 -8.87 -2.52
N VAL A 123 15.32 -7.82 -2.15
CA VAL A 123 15.16 -7.15 -0.86
C VAL A 123 13.75 -6.61 -0.71
N ASN A 124 13.25 -5.85 -1.70
CA ASN A 124 11.87 -5.35 -1.65
C ASN A 124 10.84 -6.50 -1.56
N MET A 125 10.95 -7.49 -2.45
CA MET A 125 9.99 -8.60 -2.54
C MET A 125 9.96 -9.50 -1.31
N ILE A 126 11.04 -9.57 -0.54
CA ILE A 126 11.12 -10.40 0.67
C ILE A 126 10.78 -9.55 1.91
N ILE A 127 11.37 -8.38 2.06
CA ILE A 127 11.26 -7.60 3.29
C ILE A 127 9.86 -6.96 3.43
N CYS A 128 9.24 -6.51 2.34
CA CYS A 128 7.91 -5.90 2.43
C CYS A 128 6.82 -6.87 2.92
N PRO A 129 6.67 -8.10 2.40
CA PRO A 129 5.75 -9.07 2.98
C PRO A 129 6.05 -9.44 4.42
N ILE A 130 7.33 -9.59 4.78
CA ILE A 130 7.75 -9.80 6.18
C ILE A 130 7.34 -8.60 7.04
N GLY A 131 7.56 -7.37 6.55
CA GLY A 131 7.14 -6.15 7.21
C GLY A 131 5.63 -6.11 7.48
N ALA A 132 4.81 -6.46 6.48
CA ALA A 132 3.36 -6.54 6.63
C ALA A 132 2.95 -7.59 7.68
N PHE A 133 3.58 -8.77 7.66
CA PHE A 133 3.35 -9.79 8.68
C PHE A 133 3.74 -9.33 10.08
N LEU A 134 4.88 -8.64 10.23
CA LEU A 134 5.32 -8.08 11.50
C LEU A 134 4.33 -7.01 12.00
N GLY A 135 3.88 -6.11 11.13
CA GLY A 135 2.87 -5.11 11.46
C GLY A 135 1.57 -5.73 11.98
N TRP A 136 1.09 -6.79 11.31
CA TRP A 136 -0.06 -7.56 11.76
C TRP A 136 0.17 -8.18 13.15
N LYS A 137 1.34 -8.79 13.36
CA LYS A 137 1.69 -9.41 14.65
C LYS A 137 1.82 -8.38 15.78
N ILE A 138 2.43 -7.23 15.51
CA ILE A 138 2.52 -6.12 16.49
C ILE A 138 1.11 -5.71 16.93
N GLY A 139 0.21 -5.48 15.97
CA GLY A 139 -1.17 -5.15 16.29
C GLY A 139 -1.86 -6.22 17.13
N THR A 140 -1.66 -7.49 16.80
CA THR A 140 -2.24 -8.60 17.58
C THR A 140 -1.68 -8.69 18.99
N PHE A 141 -0.42 -8.31 19.20
CA PHE A 141 0.22 -8.36 20.52
C PHE A 141 -0.15 -7.18 21.42
N MET A 142 -0.50 -6.04 20.84
CA MET A 142 -0.86 -4.81 21.57
C MET A 142 -2.31 -4.83 22.11
N MET A 143 -3.10 -5.79 21.67
CA MET A 143 -4.53 -5.93 22.00
C MET A 143 -4.82 -7.20 22.79
#